data_2caed0c266f6c6bdf21b5566d84db809
#
_entry.id   2caed0c266f6c6bdf21b5566d84db809
#
_cell.length_a   1.000
_cell.length_b   1.000
_cell.length_c   1.000
_cell.angle_alpha   90.00
_cell.angle_beta   90.00
_cell.angle_gamma   90.00
#
_symmetry.space_group_name_H-M   'P 1'
#
loop_
_entity.id
_entity.type
_entity.pdbx_description
1 polymer ?
#
loop_
_entity_poly.entity_id
_entity_poly.type
_entity_poly.pdbx_seq_one_letter_code
_entity_poly.pdbx_strand_id
1 'polypeptide(L)'
;MKKGCPKDILEKEGKKKCNLMREDGAIIEAGENDTLIVQKLQGDNEKFGIFGYSYFDSNRDKAIAHTIEGVEISLEGIQDGSYPISRPLYFYAKMQHSEVIPGFEKYINLFMSERAIGPRGFLTDVGLIPLAEGEIAIKSIK
;
A
#
# COMPACT_ATOMS: atom_id res chain seq x y z
N MET A 1 -5.87 -17.90 9.25
CA MET A 1 -4.52 -17.60 9.82
C MET A 1 -4.14 -16.19 9.40
N LYS A 2 -3.58 -15.35 10.29
CA LYS A 2 -2.93 -14.11 9.84
C LYS A 2 -1.63 -14.53 9.15
N LYS A 3 -1.53 -14.31 7.82
CA LYS A 3 -0.29 -14.48 7.07
C LYS A 3 0.80 -13.64 7.74
N GLY A 4 1.99 -14.19 7.89
CA GLY A 4 3.16 -13.47 8.34
C GLY A 4 3.52 -13.55 9.83
N CYS A 5 2.71 -14.17 10.70
CA CYS A 5 3.12 -14.38 12.07
C CYS A 5 3.81 -15.77 12.24
N PRO A 6 5.04 -15.84 12.75
CA PRO A 6 5.68 -17.11 13.07
C PRO A 6 4.81 -17.94 14.02
N LYS A 7 4.70 -19.24 13.76
CA LYS A 7 3.81 -20.13 14.52
C LYS A 7 4.16 -20.20 16.02
N ASP A 8 5.44 -20.18 16.32
CA ASP A 8 5.98 -20.19 17.68
C ASP A 8 5.59 -18.94 18.48
N ILE A 9 5.58 -17.78 17.84
CA ILE A 9 5.13 -16.52 18.46
C ILE A 9 3.62 -16.53 18.64
N LEU A 10 2.89 -17.02 17.63
CA LEU A 10 1.42 -17.07 17.68
C LEU A 10 0.92 -18.01 18.79
N GLU A 11 1.60 -19.15 18.97
CA GLU A 11 1.23 -20.16 19.98
C GLU A 11 1.64 -19.74 21.40
N LYS A 12 2.83 -19.17 21.59
CA LYS A 12 3.36 -18.80 22.91
C LYS A 12 2.84 -17.48 23.45
N GLU A 13 2.65 -16.51 22.59
CA GLU A 13 2.44 -15.11 23.01
C GLU A 13 1.16 -14.49 22.46
N GLY A 14 0.42 -15.23 21.64
CA GLY A 14 -0.88 -14.85 21.08
C GLY A 14 -0.81 -13.77 20.00
N LYS A 15 -1.98 -13.49 19.41
CA LYS A 15 -2.12 -12.60 18.24
C LYS A 15 -1.64 -11.15 18.46
N LYS A 16 -1.57 -10.68 19.71
CA LYS A 16 -1.19 -9.28 20.00
C LYS A 16 0.27 -9.00 19.70
N LYS A 17 1.17 -9.94 19.99
CA LYS A 17 2.61 -9.75 19.76
C LYS A 17 3.02 -9.83 18.29
N CYS A 18 2.23 -10.43 17.42
CA CYS A 18 2.49 -10.42 15.98
C CYS A 18 2.37 -9.02 15.33
N ASN A 19 1.85 -8.04 16.06
CA ASN A 19 1.70 -6.66 15.58
C ASN A 19 2.71 -5.70 16.22
N LEU A 20 3.55 -6.18 17.13
CA LEU A 20 4.58 -5.34 17.75
C LEU A 20 5.80 -5.27 16.84
N MET A 21 6.29 -4.07 16.64
CA MET A 21 7.57 -3.82 15.97
C MET A 21 8.71 -4.22 16.91
N ARG A 22 9.83 -4.63 16.32
CA ARG A 22 11.07 -4.88 17.07
C ARG A 22 11.62 -3.57 17.59
N GLU A 23 12.13 -3.59 18.85
CA GLU A 23 12.73 -2.43 19.51
C GLU A 23 14.26 -2.57 19.68
N ASP A 24 14.86 -3.58 19.05
CA ASP A 24 16.29 -3.88 19.13
C ASP A 24 17.16 -3.05 18.15
N GLY A 25 16.60 -2.05 17.50
CA GLY A 25 17.30 -1.18 16.55
C GLY A 25 17.45 -1.76 15.14
N ALA A 26 16.97 -2.98 14.87
CA ALA A 26 17.02 -3.57 13.53
C ALA A 26 15.99 -2.92 12.58
N ILE A 27 14.93 -2.31 13.12
CA ILE A 27 13.94 -1.58 12.36
C ILE A 27 14.17 -0.09 12.56
N ILE A 28 14.35 0.63 11.44
CA ILE A 28 14.48 2.09 11.42
C ILE A 28 13.21 2.63 10.77
N GLU A 29 12.42 3.34 11.55
CA GLU A 29 11.26 4.04 11.04
C GLU A 29 11.71 5.29 10.28
N ALA A 30 11.42 5.34 8.97
CA ALA A 30 11.78 6.47 8.10
C ALA A 30 10.59 7.37 7.77
N GLY A 31 9.46 7.15 8.44
CA GLY A 31 8.19 7.79 8.12
C GLY A 31 7.69 7.40 6.71
N GLU A 32 6.87 8.23 6.13
CA GLU A 32 6.32 8.04 4.76
C GLU A 32 7.20 8.70 3.68
N ASN A 33 8.52 8.71 3.88
CA ASN A 33 9.45 9.35 2.95
C ASN A 33 10.22 8.31 2.12
N ASP A 34 9.65 7.91 0.99
CA ASP A 34 10.22 6.92 0.08
C ASP A 34 11.61 7.33 -0.42
N THR A 35 11.84 8.61 -0.65
CA THR A 35 13.16 9.14 -1.07
C THR A 35 14.22 8.86 -0.01
N LEU A 36 13.91 9.10 1.25
CA LEU A 36 14.83 8.84 2.36
C LEU A 36 15.11 7.35 2.52
N ILE A 37 14.10 6.51 2.32
CA ILE A 37 14.26 5.05 2.36
C ILE A 37 15.25 4.60 1.27
N VAL A 38 15.03 5.02 0.03
CA VAL A 38 15.91 4.65 -1.09
C VAL A 38 17.34 5.18 -0.90
N GLN A 39 17.52 6.39 -0.41
CA GLN A 39 18.86 6.92 -0.09
C GLN A 39 19.58 6.06 0.96
N LYS A 40 18.87 5.59 1.97
CA LYS A 40 19.44 4.69 3.00
C LYS A 40 19.80 3.32 2.43
N LEU A 41 19.05 2.80 1.48
CA LEU A 41 19.35 1.55 0.78
C LEU A 41 20.59 1.68 -0.09
N GLN A 42 20.76 2.79 -0.81
CA GLN A 42 21.97 3.05 -1.62
C GLN A 42 23.27 3.12 -0.78
N GLY A 43 23.14 3.51 0.47
CA GLY A 43 24.28 3.57 1.41
C GLY A 43 24.63 2.25 2.09
N ASP A 44 23.81 1.22 1.95
CA ASP A 44 24.02 -0.06 2.64
C ASP A 44 23.24 -1.19 1.96
N ASN A 45 23.98 -2.07 1.28
CA ASN A 45 23.43 -3.17 0.49
C ASN A 45 22.86 -4.34 1.34
N GLU A 46 23.04 -4.31 2.66
CA GLU A 46 22.52 -5.33 3.57
C GLU A 46 21.14 -4.97 4.14
N LYS A 47 20.60 -3.80 3.77
CA LYS A 47 19.32 -3.31 4.27
C LYS A 47 18.17 -3.64 3.32
N PHE A 48 16.99 -3.82 3.92
CA PHE A 48 15.71 -3.89 3.22
C PHE A 48 14.89 -2.63 3.48
N GLY A 49 14.21 -2.14 2.46
CA GLY A 49 13.28 -1.02 2.57
C GLY A 49 11.85 -1.46 2.23
N ILE A 50 10.88 -0.85 2.89
CA ILE A 50 9.45 -1.05 2.61
C ILE A 50 8.90 0.31 2.20
N PHE A 51 8.41 0.41 0.97
CA PHE A 51 7.85 1.64 0.39
C PHE A 51 6.91 1.32 -0.77
N GLY A 52 6.27 2.36 -1.32
CA GLY A 52 5.27 2.20 -2.36
C GLY A 52 5.80 1.66 -3.68
N TYR A 53 5.04 0.78 -4.34
CA TYR A 53 5.42 0.21 -5.64
C TYR A 53 5.64 1.28 -6.70
N SER A 54 4.80 2.30 -6.76
CA SER A 54 4.94 3.38 -7.75
C SER A 54 6.28 4.11 -7.65
N TYR A 55 6.77 4.33 -6.42
CA TYR A 55 8.09 4.91 -6.22
C TYR A 55 9.21 3.97 -6.64
N PHE A 56 9.07 2.67 -6.35
CA PHE A 56 10.00 1.64 -6.84
C PHE A 56 10.03 1.61 -8.37
N ASP A 57 8.87 1.59 -9.02
CA ASP A 57 8.76 1.51 -10.47
C ASP A 57 9.46 2.69 -11.18
N SER A 58 9.37 3.88 -10.60
CA SER A 58 10.05 5.08 -11.08
C SER A 58 11.55 5.14 -10.75
N ASN A 59 12.05 4.25 -9.87
CA ASN A 59 13.44 4.25 -9.38
C ASN A 59 14.08 2.83 -9.43
N ARG A 60 13.75 2.03 -10.44
CA ARG A 60 14.28 0.65 -10.60
C ARG A 60 15.79 0.57 -10.73
N ASP A 61 16.43 1.68 -11.09
CA ASP A 61 17.88 1.84 -11.17
C ASP A 61 18.55 1.94 -9.78
N LYS A 62 17.78 2.22 -8.74
CA LYS A 62 18.28 2.49 -7.38
C LYS A 62 17.99 1.39 -6.35
N ALA A 63 17.07 0.50 -6.65
CA ALA A 63 16.66 -0.56 -5.73
C ALA A 63 16.27 -1.83 -6.51
N ILE A 64 16.46 -2.97 -5.87
CA ILE A 64 16.06 -4.27 -6.39
C ILE A 64 14.89 -4.77 -5.53
N ALA A 65 13.82 -5.17 -6.19
CA ALA A 65 12.71 -5.79 -5.48
C ALA A 65 12.98 -7.27 -5.23
N HIS A 66 12.61 -7.75 -4.05
CA HIS A 66 12.70 -9.16 -3.69
C HIS A 66 11.36 -9.87 -3.84
N THR A 67 11.43 -11.15 -4.11
CA THR A 67 10.26 -12.03 -4.10
C THR A 67 9.73 -12.19 -2.66
N ILE A 68 8.42 -12.23 -2.53
CA ILE A 68 7.75 -12.55 -1.27
C ILE A 68 7.01 -13.88 -1.43
N GLU A 69 7.33 -14.85 -0.60
CA GLU A 69 6.81 -16.23 -0.71
C GLU A 69 7.01 -16.84 -2.12
N GLY A 70 8.10 -16.46 -2.81
CA GLY A 70 8.42 -16.93 -4.16
C GLY A 70 7.68 -16.18 -5.28
N VAL A 71 6.86 -15.18 -4.96
CA VAL A 71 6.14 -14.35 -5.94
C VAL A 71 6.92 -13.07 -6.21
N GLU A 72 7.21 -12.81 -7.48
CA GLU A 72 7.82 -11.54 -7.93
C GLU A 72 6.79 -10.41 -7.92
N ILE A 73 7.28 -9.19 -7.67
CA ILE A 73 6.43 -8.01 -7.73
C ILE A 73 6.14 -7.64 -9.18
N SER A 74 4.87 -7.51 -9.51
CA SER A 74 4.41 -7.02 -10.81
C SER A 74 3.16 -6.17 -10.64
N LEU A 75 2.87 -5.32 -11.63
CA LEU A 75 1.65 -4.54 -11.65
C LEU A 75 0.41 -5.45 -11.59
N GLU A 76 0.40 -6.50 -12.40
CA GLU A 76 -0.68 -7.49 -12.45
C GLU A 76 -0.85 -8.20 -11.11
N GLY A 77 0.25 -8.67 -10.50
CA GLY A 77 0.20 -9.35 -9.21
C GLY A 77 -0.25 -8.45 -8.05
N ILE A 78 -0.07 -7.13 -8.18
CA ILE A 78 -0.62 -6.16 -7.22
C ILE A 78 -2.12 -5.96 -7.47
N GLN A 79 -2.55 -5.87 -8.71
CA GLN A 79 -3.94 -5.65 -9.08
C GLN A 79 -4.84 -6.84 -8.73
N ASP A 80 -4.40 -8.06 -9.01
CA ASP A 80 -5.15 -9.29 -8.74
C ASP A 80 -4.95 -9.83 -7.30
N GLY A 81 -4.07 -9.19 -6.51
CA GLY A 81 -3.78 -9.58 -5.14
C GLY A 81 -2.94 -10.85 -5.00
N SER A 82 -2.33 -11.36 -6.07
CA SER A 82 -1.43 -12.52 -6.02
C SER A 82 -0.09 -12.20 -5.34
N TYR A 83 0.36 -10.94 -5.39
CA TYR A 83 1.51 -10.50 -4.61
C TYR A 83 1.14 -10.41 -3.13
N PRO A 84 1.78 -11.19 -2.23
CA PRO A 84 1.26 -11.49 -0.89
C PRO A 84 1.06 -10.31 0.04
N ILE A 85 1.77 -9.21 -0.16
CA ILE A 85 1.69 -8.00 0.66
C ILE A 85 0.95 -6.85 -0.03
N SER A 86 0.39 -7.08 -1.22
CA SER A 86 -0.47 -6.10 -1.86
C SER A 86 -1.74 -5.86 -1.03
N ARG A 87 -2.21 -4.63 -1.02
CA ARG A 87 -3.42 -4.24 -0.32
C ARG A 87 -4.11 -3.10 -1.04
N PRO A 88 -5.44 -3.08 -1.07
CA PRO A 88 -6.18 -1.96 -1.65
C PRO A 88 -6.00 -0.70 -0.78
N LEU A 89 -6.04 0.46 -1.44
CA LEU A 89 -6.21 1.74 -0.79
C LEU A 89 -7.70 2.01 -0.56
N TYR A 90 -8.03 2.64 0.54
CA TYR A 90 -9.40 3.01 0.89
C TYR A 90 -9.54 4.51 0.98
N PHE A 91 -10.57 5.03 0.36
CA PHE A 91 -11.02 6.40 0.52
C PHE A 91 -12.19 6.44 1.51
N TYR A 92 -12.08 7.23 2.54
CA TYR A 92 -13.11 7.35 3.58
C TYR A 92 -13.80 8.71 3.48
N ALA A 93 -15.11 8.70 3.34
CA ALA A 93 -15.93 9.90 3.30
C ALA A 93 -16.87 9.96 4.49
N LYS A 94 -16.82 11.05 5.28
CA LYS A 94 -17.74 11.27 6.39
C LYS A 94 -19.04 11.89 5.84
N MET A 95 -20.02 11.05 5.52
CA MET A 95 -21.26 11.47 4.84
C MET A 95 -22.09 12.52 5.59
N GLN A 96 -21.95 12.61 6.93
CA GLN A 96 -22.59 13.68 7.71
C GLN A 96 -22.13 15.10 7.28
N HIS A 97 -21.03 15.21 6.54
CA HIS A 97 -20.54 16.49 6.01
C HIS A 97 -21.14 16.86 4.66
N SER A 98 -21.90 15.98 4.01
CA SER A 98 -22.47 16.23 2.67
C SER A 98 -23.40 17.42 2.64
N GLU A 99 -24.14 17.66 3.71
CA GLU A 99 -25.08 18.79 3.82
C GLU A 99 -24.40 20.11 4.24
N VAL A 100 -23.17 20.03 4.80
CA VAL A 100 -22.49 21.19 5.40
C VAL A 100 -21.37 21.71 4.51
N ILE A 101 -20.69 20.83 3.77
CA ILE A 101 -19.54 21.20 2.94
C ILE A 101 -19.97 21.32 1.48
N PRO A 102 -19.98 22.54 0.89
CA PRO A 102 -20.31 22.73 -0.50
C PRO A 102 -19.36 21.93 -1.42
N GLY A 103 -19.94 21.18 -2.36
CA GLY A 103 -19.15 20.40 -3.32
C GLY A 103 -18.64 19.05 -2.82
N PHE A 104 -18.96 18.64 -1.60
CA PHE A 104 -18.52 17.38 -1.02
C PHE A 104 -18.82 16.16 -1.89
N GLU A 105 -20.07 16.00 -2.32
CA GLU A 105 -20.48 14.91 -3.19
C GLU A 105 -19.83 14.98 -4.58
N LYS A 106 -19.68 16.18 -5.13
CA LYS A 106 -19.00 16.38 -6.42
C LYS A 106 -17.54 15.95 -6.35
N TYR A 107 -16.87 16.24 -5.24
CA TYR A 107 -15.49 15.81 -5.02
C TYR A 107 -15.37 14.28 -4.94
N ILE A 108 -16.26 13.63 -4.17
CA ILE A 108 -16.29 12.16 -4.07
C ILE A 108 -16.55 11.54 -5.44
N ASN A 109 -17.53 12.04 -6.16
CA ASN A 109 -17.89 11.54 -7.49
C ASN A 109 -16.75 11.73 -8.50
N LEU A 110 -16.04 12.86 -8.45
CA LEU A 110 -14.85 13.06 -9.27
C LEU A 110 -13.74 12.09 -8.90
N PHE A 111 -13.43 11.97 -7.60
CA PHE A 111 -12.38 11.07 -7.11
C PHE A 111 -12.66 9.60 -7.48
N MET A 112 -13.93 9.16 -7.36
CA MET A 112 -14.37 7.81 -7.68
C MET A 112 -14.67 7.59 -9.18
N SER A 113 -14.46 8.61 -10.01
CA SER A 113 -14.70 8.48 -11.44
C SER A 113 -13.59 7.72 -12.16
N GLU A 114 -13.91 7.07 -13.27
CA GLU A 114 -12.94 6.43 -14.15
C GLU A 114 -11.85 7.41 -14.64
N ARG A 115 -12.22 8.68 -14.79
CA ARG A 115 -11.29 9.75 -15.15
C ARG A 115 -10.19 9.99 -14.09
N ALA A 116 -10.48 9.71 -12.82
CA ALA A 116 -9.51 9.86 -11.73
C ALA A 116 -8.78 8.55 -11.44
N ILE A 117 -9.51 7.48 -11.12
CA ILE A 117 -8.94 6.22 -10.61
C ILE A 117 -8.96 5.07 -11.61
N GLY A 118 -9.49 5.28 -12.81
CA GLY A 118 -9.49 4.25 -13.85
C GLY A 118 -8.10 4.00 -14.46
N PRO A 119 -7.97 2.99 -15.33
CA PRO A 119 -6.68 2.60 -15.93
C PRO A 119 -5.97 3.72 -16.71
N ARG A 120 -6.73 4.71 -17.18
CA ARG A 120 -6.22 5.92 -17.86
C ARG A 120 -6.57 7.19 -17.07
N GLY A 121 -6.82 7.06 -15.78
CA GLY A 121 -7.13 8.16 -14.90
C GLY A 121 -5.89 8.97 -14.53
N PHE A 122 -6.07 10.27 -14.24
CA PHE A 122 -4.94 11.15 -13.93
C PHE A 122 -4.20 10.76 -12.63
N LEU A 123 -4.82 9.98 -11.73
CA LEU A 123 -4.13 9.47 -10.53
C LEU A 123 -3.16 8.33 -10.85
N THR A 124 -3.35 7.63 -11.97
CA THR A 124 -2.39 6.62 -12.44
C THR A 124 -1.06 7.26 -12.83
N ASP A 125 -1.09 8.48 -13.41
CA ASP A 125 0.12 9.23 -13.75
C ASP A 125 0.96 9.62 -12.52
N VAL A 126 0.33 9.68 -11.35
CA VAL A 126 1.02 9.96 -10.07
C VAL A 126 1.21 8.71 -9.21
N GLY A 127 1.04 7.53 -9.80
CA GLY A 127 1.43 6.25 -9.20
C GLY A 127 0.32 5.48 -8.52
N LEU A 128 -0.95 5.86 -8.68
CA LEU A 128 -2.06 5.00 -8.27
C LEU A 128 -2.10 3.76 -9.19
N ILE A 129 -2.12 2.59 -8.60
CA ILE A 129 -2.41 1.35 -9.33
C ILE A 129 -3.92 1.18 -9.37
N PRO A 130 -4.56 1.25 -10.55
CA PRO A 130 -5.99 1.08 -10.66
C PRO A 130 -6.40 -0.35 -10.27
N LEU A 131 -7.56 -0.50 -9.67
CA LEU A 131 -8.16 -1.82 -9.44
C LEU A 131 -8.53 -2.48 -10.79
N ALA A 132 -8.62 -3.80 -10.79
CA ALA A 132 -9.17 -4.52 -11.93
C ALA A 132 -10.59 -4.06 -12.24
N GLU A 133 -11.01 -4.16 -13.51
CA GLU A 133 -12.32 -3.71 -13.93
C GLU A 133 -13.44 -4.35 -13.08
N GLY A 134 -14.33 -3.54 -12.54
CA GLY A 134 -15.47 -3.97 -11.74
C GLY A 134 -15.23 -4.09 -10.22
N GLU A 135 -14.01 -3.87 -9.71
CA GLU A 135 -13.71 -4.03 -8.28
C GLU A 135 -13.90 -2.76 -7.43
N ILE A 136 -14.36 -1.66 -8.00
CA ILE A 136 -14.66 -0.46 -7.20
C ILE A 136 -15.92 -0.72 -6.37
N ALA A 137 -15.70 -1.09 -5.11
CA ALA A 137 -16.79 -1.37 -4.18
C ALA A 137 -16.98 -0.19 -3.21
N ILE A 138 -18.14 0.46 -3.27
CA ILE A 138 -18.57 1.42 -2.25
C ILE A 138 -19.15 0.62 -1.08
N LYS A 139 -18.44 0.65 0.06
CA LYS A 139 -18.92 0.04 1.31
C LYS A 139 -19.36 1.14 2.27
N SER A 140 -20.62 1.10 2.72
CA SER A 140 -21.05 1.94 3.85
C SER A 140 -20.59 1.30 5.15
N ILE A 141 -19.88 2.07 5.98
CA ILE A 141 -19.56 1.68 7.36
C ILE A 141 -20.72 2.18 8.22
N LYS A 142 -21.42 1.27 8.86
CA LYS A 142 -22.47 1.59 9.86
C LYS A 142 -21.83 1.93 11.19
#